data_ead6950af129c58f4df50c0ef68586ba
#
_entry.id   ead6950af129c58f4df50c0ef68586ba
#
_cell.length_a   1.000
_cell.length_b   1.000
_cell.length_c   1.000
_cell.angle_alpha   90.00
_cell.angle_beta   90.00
_cell.angle_gamma   90.00
#
_symmetry.space_group_name_H-M   'P 1'
#
loop_
_entity.id
_entity.type
_entity.pdbx_description
1 polymer ?
#
loop_
_entity_poly.entity_id
_entity_poly.type
_entity_poly.pdbx_seq_one_letter_code
_entity_poly.pdbx_strand_id
1 'polypeptide(L)'
;MQQLVSNRPVSSLTRRIRPKPSLEVRPGREKLEAWVSQFGTNSSSYVLLEGSKRYFTSPNVDGFIAYQLSAGVAVIGGDPVCAPADGYTLLKEFLHAMSGRPVCAYQVNPETLDAFRQAGFRDVQIGKEAIFDLNRFTLAGGQMELVRAATNKARREGVVVSEHYPFALGADEVNKELRAVSAQWLQSKGNHEMGFLLGSLGLERRSGKRYFVARSGGGNGRIEGFIVCEPIYGRNGYYLDCTRRRVDAVRGTMELLTSEIFRLLHAEGYDIGSMGLAPLAKLDDPDLRRHPRLKKLMQFVYERVEGTYDFKHLYRYKAKYHPHSWERRYLCFNQRRPSLRMLYATVSVRSVISLHDIIRREKLNSRHESTSFALLKRVKSWKHAASFVIGLFSALLLS
;
A
#
# COMPACT_ATOMS: atom_id res chain seq x y z
N MET A 1 -68.76 -50.08 9.63
CA MET A 1 -68.17 -49.12 8.72
C MET A 1 -67.25 -48.15 9.57
N GLN A 2 -65.98 -48.49 9.71
CA GLN A 2 -64.98 -47.69 10.41
C GLN A 2 -64.10 -47.03 9.36
N GLN A 3 -64.06 -45.69 9.34
CA GLN A 3 -63.15 -44.94 8.52
C GLN A 3 -61.81 -44.83 9.18
N LEU A 4 -60.74 -45.30 8.51
CA LEU A 4 -59.35 -45.14 8.84
C LEU A 4 -58.90 -43.75 8.44
N VAL A 5 -58.56 -42.92 9.42
CA VAL A 5 -57.92 -41.62 9.22
C VAL A 5 -56.39 -41.83 9.22
N SER A 6 -55.77 -41.62 8.07
CA SER A 6 -54.32 -41.67 7.86
C SER A 6 -53.66 -40.39 8.40
N ASN A 7 -52.97 -40.48 9.52
CA ASN A 7 -52.08 -39.44 10.02
C ASN A 7 -50.73 -39.54 9.31
N ARG A 8 -50.41 -38.65 8.41
CA ARG A 8 -49.05 -38.39 7.92
C ARG A 8 -48.36 -37.35 8.83
N PRO A 9 -47.15 -37.54 9.33
CA PRO A 9 -46.44 -36.52 10.05
C PRO A 9 -45.88 -35.51 9.06
N VAL A 10 -46.26 -34.24 9.22
CA VAL A 10 -45.66 -33.12 8.54
C VAL A 10 -44.29 -32.85 9.15
N SER A 11 -43.21 -33.26 8.47
CA SER A 11 -41.85 -32.92 8.86
C SER A 11 -41.60 -31.43 8.59
N SER A 12 -41.68 -30.59 9.61
CA SER A 12 -41.27 -29.21 9.58
C SER A 12 -39.74 -29.15 9.46
N LEU A 13 -39.24 -29.00 8.26
CA LEU A 13 -37.86 -28.59 7.98
C LEU A 13 -37.67 -27.12 8.44
N THR A 14 -37.47 -26.92 9.72
CA THR A 14 -36.96 -25.68 10.26
C THR A 14 -35.53 -25.50 9.76
N ARG A 15 -35.39 -24.79 8.64
CA ARG A 15 -34.10 -24.24 8.17
C ARG A 15 -33.54 -23.41 9.31
N ARG A 16 -32.62 -23.96 10.08
CA ARG A 16 -31.79 -23.16 11.04
C ARG A 16 -31.09 -22.07 10.25
N ILE A 17 -31.64 -20.88 10.29
CA ILE A 17 -30.96 -19.64 9.82
C ILE A 17 -29.79 -19.48 10.78
N ARG A 18 -28.60 -19.88 10.34
CA ARG A 18 -27.38 -19.51 11.06
C ARG A 18 -27.30 -17.98 11.04
N PRO A 19 -27.16 -17.34 12.20
CA PRO A 19 -27.00 -15.88 12.22
C PRO A 19 -25.82 -15.52 11.32
N LYS A 20 -26.02 -14.56 10.42
CA LYS A 20 -24.91 -13.95 9.67
C LYS A 20 -23.88 -13.49 10.69
N PRO A 21 -22.57 -13.87 10.56
CA PRO A 21 -21.55 -13.33 11.42
C PRO A 21 -21.67 -11.79 11.38
N SER A 22 -21.76 -11.18 12.54
CA SER A 22 -21.91 -9.72 12.66
C SER A 22 -20.62 -9.08 12.12
N LEU A 23 -20.72 -8.47 10.97
CA LEU A 23 -19.61 -7.81 10.23
C LEU A 23 -19.04 -6.58 10.95
N GLU A 24 -19.52 -6.18 12.14
CA GLU A 24 -19.29 -4.86 12.69
C GLU A 24 -19.07 -4.79 14.22
N VAL A 25 -18.16 -5.57 14.73
CA VAL A 25 -17.46 -5.12 15.94
C VAL A 25 -16.09 -4.64 15.50
N ARG A 26 -15.93 -3.34 15.26
CA ARG A 26 -14.62 -2.74 14.98
C ARG A 26 -13.74 -2.98 16.21
N PRO A 27 -12.67 -3.80 16.11
CA PRO A 27 -11.78 -4.02 17.24
C PRO A 27 -11.26 -2.69 17.75
N GLY A 28 -11.08 -2.58 19.08
CA GLY A 28 -10.40 -1.44 19.64
C GLY A 28 -9.02 -1.27 18.99
N ARG A 29 -8.58 -0.03 18.84
CA ARG A 29 -7.32 0.30 18.19
C ARG A 29 -6.13 -0.41 18.85
N GLU A 30 -6.10 -0.45 20.17
CA GLU A 30 -5.06 -1.12 20.95
C GLU A 30 -4.92 -2.61 20.59
N LYS A 31 -6.03 -3.29 20.37
CA LYS A 31 -6.05 -4.69 19.95
C LYS A 31 -5.50 -4.87 18.54
N LEU A 32 -5.84 -3.98 17.61
CA LEU A 32 -5.28 -3.99 16.24
C LEU A 32 -3.78 -3.74 16.25
N GLU A 33 -3.30 -2.77 17.03
CA GLU A 33 -1.88 -2.46 17.20
C GLU A 33 -1.12 -3.64 17.82
N ALA A 34 -1.70 -4.31 18.84
CA ALA A 34 -1.13 -5.52 19.44
C ALA A 34 -0.96 -6.65 18.42
N TRP A 35 -1.97 -6.91 17.59
CA TRP A 35 -1.88 -7.93 16.54
C TRP A 35 -0.86 -7.57 15.45
N VAL A 36 -0.80 -6.30 15.03
CA VAL A 36 0.23 -5.86 14.08
C VAL A 36 1.63 -5.99 14.68
N SER A 37 1.79 -5.65 15.97
CA SER A 37 3.06 -5.81 16.67
C SER A 37 3.50 -7.26 16.76
N GLN A 38 2.56 -8.18 16.97
CA GLN A 38 2.84 -9.61 17.13
C GLN A 38 3.01 -10.35 15.79
N PHE A 39 2.19 -10.03 14.78
CA PHE A 39 2.06 -10.81 13.54
C PHE A 39 2.42 -10.06 12.25
N GLY A 40 2.66 -8.75 12.33
CA GLY A 40 2.86 -7.90 11.16
C GLY A 40 4.23 -8.08 10.51
N THR A 41 4.36 -8.98 9.55
CA THR A 41 5.60 -9.24 8.78
C THR A 41 5.65 -8.48 7.44
N ASN A 42 4.50 -8.08 6.90
CA ASN A 42 4.41 -7.29 5.68
C ASN A 42 4.77 -5.83 5.97
N SER A 43 5.52 -5.18 5.08
CA SER A 43 5.87 -3.76 5.21
C SER A 43 4.64 -2.85 5.29
N SER A 44 3.52 -3.27 4.69
CA SER A 44 2.26 -2.54 4.74
C SER A 44 1.40 -2.84 5.98
N SER A 45 1.80 -3.77 6.87
CA SER A 45 0.96 -4.19 8.00
C SER A 45 0.59 -3.02 8.93
N TYR A 46 1.53 -2.11 9.17
CA TYR A 46 1.28 -0.94 10.00
C TYR A 46 0.34 0.08 9.33
N VAL A 47 0.47 0.26 8.01
CA VAL A 47 -0.44 1.11 7.21
C VAL A 47 -1.89 0.65 7.31
N LEU A 48 -2.13 -0.63 7.59
CA LEU A 48 -3.48 -1.17 7.76
C LEU A 48 -4.23 -0.52 8.93
N LEU A 49 -3.52 0.05 9.91
CA LEU A 49 -4.09 0.78 11.04
C LEU A 49 -4.56 2.19 10.66
N GLU A 50 -4.21 2.68 9.47
CA GLU A 50 -4.52 4.03 8.99
C GLU A 50 -5.80 4.11 8.16
N GLY A 51 -6.44 5.29 8.20
CA GLY A 51 -7.57 5.62 7.35
C GLY A 51 -8.87 4.87 7.67
N SER A 52 -9.76 4.80 6.70
CA SER A 52 -11.14 4.28 6.83
C SER A 52 -11.26 2.81 6.42
N LYS A 53 -10.31 1.97 6.82
CA LYS A 53 -10.37 0.54 6.53
C LYS A 53 -11.43 -0.16 7.37
N ARG A 54 -11.99 -1.24 6.84
CA ARG A 54 -12.83 -2.19 7.57
C ARG A 54 -11.97 -3.32 8.07
N TYR A 55 -12.34 -3.88 9.21
CA TYR A 55 -11.62 -5.00 9.82
C TYR A 55 -12.58 -6.16 9.97
N PHE A 56 -12.17 -7.31 9.49
CA PHE A 56 -12.82 -8.59 9.77
C PHE A 56 -12.01 -9.31 10.84
N THR A 57 -12.70 -9.79 11.87
CA THR A 57 -12.13 -10.64 12.92
C THR A 57 -12.96 -11.91 13.05
N SER A 58 -12.33 -12.96 13.53
CA SER A 58 -12.95 -14.23 13.83
C SER A 58 -12.91 -14.51 15.33
N PRO A 59 -13.91 -15.19 15.91
CA PRO A 59 -13.82 -15.68 17.28
C PRO A 59 -12.82 -16.83 17.44
N ASN A 60 -12.41 -17.49 16.34
CA ASN A 60 -11.56 -18.66 16.31
C ASN A 60 -10.08 -18.36 16.06
N VAL A 61 -9.75 -17.10 15.70
CA VAL A 61 -8.39 -16.70 15.30
C VAL A 61 -8.05 -15.36 15.93
N ASP A 62 -6.93 -15.30 16.62
CA ASP A 62 -6.34 -14.03 17.05
C ASP A 62 -5.70 -13.33 15.88
N GLY A 63 -6.39 -12.27 15.39
CA GLY A 63 -5.95 -11.55 14.21
C GLY A 63 -7.09 -10.86 13.47
N PHE A 64 -6.75 -10.27 12.33
CA PHE A 64 -7.72 -9.58 11.48
C PHE A 64 -7.34 -9.59 10.01
N ILE A 65 -8.33 -9.32 9.16
CA ILE A 65 -8.15 -8.94 7.76
C ILE A 65 -8.62 -7.49 7.60
N ALA A 66 -7.72 -6.61 7.18
CA ALA A 66 -8.08 -5.26 6.79
C ALA A 66 -8.51 -5.22 5.33
N TYR A 67 -9.67 -4.59 5.04
CA TYR A 67 -10.20 -4.54 3.68
C TYR A 67 -10.99 -3.26 3.40
N GLN A 68 -11.21 -2.99 2.14
CA GLN A 68 -12.15 -1.97 1.68
C GLN A 68 -13.11 -2.55 0.65
N LEU A 69 -14.30 -1.94 0.53
CA LEU A 69 -15.27 -2.30 -0.49
C LEU A 69 -15.27 -1.25 -1.59
N SER A 70 -15.04 -1.68 -2.82
CA SER A 70 -15.16 -0.82 -3.99
C SER A 70 -15.78 -1.59 -5.15
N ALA A 71 -16.69 -0.97 -5.88
CA ALA A 71 -17.39 -1.56 -7.03
C ALA A 71 -17.95 -2.96 -6.75
N GLY A 72 -18.37 -3.26 -5.50
CA GLY A 72 -18.87 -4.57 -5.09
C GLY A 72 -17.81 -5.66 -4.93
N VAL A 73 -16.51 -5.32 -4.95
CA VAL A 73 -15.38 -6.19 -4.66
C VAL A 73 -14.85 -5.87 -3.26
N ALA A 74 -14.47 -6.90 -2.50
CA ALA A 74 -13.70 -6.72 -1.27
C ALA A 74 -12.21 -6.78 -1.61
N VAL A 75 -11.49 -5.71 -1.29
CA VAL A 75 -10.04 -5.60 -1.52
C VAL A 75 -9.32 -5.68 -0.18
N ILE A 76 -8.62 -6.77 0.04
CA ILE A 76 -7.78 -7.00 1.22
C ILE A 76 -6.47 -6.23 1.04
N GLY A 77 -5.99 -5.59 2.10
CA GLY A 77 -4.68 -4.94 2.14
C GLY A 77 -3.61 -5.87 2.69
N GLY A 78 -2.62 -6.23 1.88
CA GLY A 78 -1.53 -7.11 2.29
C GLY A 78 -1.98 -8.51 2.69
N ASP A 79 -1.34 -9.01 3.73
CA ASP A 79 -1.59 -10.33 4.31
C ASP A 79 -2.65 -10.27 5.43
N PRO A 80 -3.32 -11.39 5.76
CA PRO A 80 -3.99 -11.53 7.04
C PRO A 80 -3.00 -11.30 8.19
N VAL A 81 -3.39 -10.49 9.16
CA VAL A 81 -2.56 -10.22 10.35
C VAL A 81 -2.97 -11.21 11.44
N CYS A 82 -2.32 -12.35 11.49
CA CYS A 82 -2.54 -13.46 12.43
C CYS A 82 -1.30 -14.37 12.47
N ALA A 83 -1.33 -15.37 13.34
CA ALA A 83 -0.30 -16.42 13.30
C ALA A 83 -0.32 -17.12 11.92
N PRO A 84 0.84 -17.50 11.36
CA PRO A 84 0.92 -18.12 10.02
C PRO A 84 0.03 -19.35 9.84
N ALA A 85 -0.11 -20.18 10.89
CA ALA A 85 -0.95 -21.37 10.89
C ALA A 85 -2.46 -21.06 10.74
N ASP A 86 -2.88 -19.87 11.15
CA ASP A 86 -4.28 -19.45 11.18
C ASP A 86 -4.73 -18.72 9.91
N GLY A 87 -3.80 -18.39 9.03
CA GLY A 87 -4.05 -17.58 7.84
C GLY A 87 -5.13 -18.18 6.93
N TYR A 88 -5.10 -19.48 6.70
CA TYR A 88 -6.13 -20.20 5.93
C TYR A 88 -7.51 -20.11 6.59
N THR A 89 -7.58 -20.37 7.90
CA THR A 89 -8.84 -20.36 8.67
C THR A 89 -9.48 -18.97 8.60
N LEU A 90 -8.69 -17.93 8.86
CA LEU A 90 -9.16 -16.55 8.83
C LEU A 90 -9.63 -16.12 7.43
N LEU A 91 -8.92 -16.51 6.37
CA LEU A 91 -9.33 -16.26 4.98
C LEU A 91 -10.62 -16.99 4.62
N LYS A 92 -10.78 -18.26 5.01
CA LYS A 92 -11.99 -19.07 4.76
C LYS A 92 -13.22 -18.45 5.41
N GLU A 93 -13.10 -18.02 6.67
CA GLU A 93 -14.19 -17.38 7.39
C GLU A 93 -14.52 -16.00 6.79
N PHE A 94 -13.51 -15.24 6.38
CA PHE A 94 -13.71 -13.97 5.65
C PHE A 94 -14.47 -14.18 4.36
N LEU A 95 -14.10 -15.17 3.54
CA LEU A 95 -14.81 -15.49 2.29
C LEU A 95 -16.27 -15.88 2.55
N HIS A 96 -16.54 -16.63 3.62
CA HIS A 96 -17.90 -16.96 4.02
C HIS A 96 -18.69 -15.70 4.39
N ALA A 97 -18.08 -14.77 5.16
CA ALA A 97 -18.70 -13.50 5.52
C ALA A 97 -18.95 -12.59 4.29
N MET A 98 -18.12 -12.69 3.26
CA MET A 98 -18.32 -11.94 1.99
C MET A 98 -19.45 -12.50 1.12
N SER A 99 -20.06 -13.64 1.45
CA SER A 99 -21.28 -14.18 0.79
C SER A 99 -21.17 -14.23 -0.75
N GLY A 100 -20.09 -14.82 -1.29
CA GLY A 100 -19.86 -14.96 -2.73
C GLY A 100 -19.42 -13.69 -3.46
N ARG A 101 -19.21 -12.58 -2.75
CA ARG A 101 -18.62 -11.36 -3.31
C ARG A 101 -17.22 -11.65 -3.85
N PRO A 102 -16.84 -11.07 -5.01
CA PRO A 102 -15.47 -11.13 -5.47
C PRO A 102 -14.51 -10.53 -4.44
N VAL A 103 -13.40 -11.23 -4.19
CA VAL A 103 -12.36 -10.81 -3.24
C VAL A 103 -11.02 -10.82 -3.94
N CYS A 104 -10.21 -9.80 -3.69
CA CYS A 104 -8.80 -9.77 -4.05
C CYS A 104 -7.95 -9.26 -2.88
N ALA A 105 -6.67 -9.61 -2.86
CA ALA A 105 -5.68 -9.13 -1.90
C ALA A 105 -4.50 -8.54 -2.64
N TYR A 106 -4.02 -7.38 -2.23
CA TYR A 106 -2.98 -6.62 -2.90
C TYR A 106 -1.73 -6.48 -2.02
N GLN A 107 -0.54 -6.67 -2.58
CA GLN A 107 0.77 -6.71 -1.89
C GLN A 107 0.94 -7.90 -0.93
N VAL A 108 0.44 -9.06 -1.32
CA VAL A 108 0.61 -10.30 -0.55
C VAL A 108 2.07 -10.77 -0.59
N ASN A 109 2.60 -11.20 0.54
CA ASN A 109 3.93 -11.79 0.68
C ASN A 109 3.97 -13.22 0.12
N PRO A 110 5.12 -13.69 -0.37
CA PRO A 110 5.28 -15.07 -0.85
C PRO A 110 4.93 -16.11 0.22
N GLU A 111 5.27 -15.86 1.47
CA GLU A 111 5.10 -16.76 2.61
C GLU A 111 3.62 -17.04 2.93
N THR A 112 2.73 -16.12 2.53
CA THR A 112 1.29 -16.23 2.80
C THR A 112 0.52 -16.85 1.62
N LEU A 113 1.16 -17.04 0.46
CA LEU A 113 0.49 -17.53 -0.76
C LEU A 113 -0.18 -18.89 -0.57
N ASP A 114 0.40 -19.79 0.21
CA ASP A 114 -0.17 -21.12 0.42
C ASP A 114 -1.52 -21.05 1.13
N ALA A 115 -1.67 -20.17 2.12
CA ALA A 115 -2.96 -19.95 2.78
C ALA A 115 -4.01 -19.39 1.78
N PHE A 116 -3.62 -18.46 0.91
CA PHE A 116 -4.50 -17.95 -0.14
C PHE A 116 -4.88 -19.03 -1.16
N ARG A 117 -3.93 -19.82 -1.64
CA ARG A 117 -4.17 -20.92 -2.60
C ARG A 117 -5.09 -21.99 -2.01
N GLN A 118 -4.88 -22.39 -0.77
CA GLN A 118 -5.77 -23.31 -0.04
C GLN A 118 -7.19 -22.74 0.10
N ALA A 119 -7.33 -21.41 0.27
CA ALA A 119 -8.62 -20.73 0.29
C ALA A 119 -9.24 -20.53 -1.11
N GLY A 120 -8.63 -21.06 -2.17
CA GLY A 120 -9.14 -21.04 -3.54
C GLY A 120 -8.76 -19.78 -4.34
N PHE A 121 -7.81 -18.98 -3.88
CA PHE A 121 -7.28 -17.86 -4.64
C PHE A 121 -6.27 -18.32 -5.69
N ARG A 122 -6.18 -17.53 -6.74
CA ARG A 122 -5.07 -17.51 -7.70
C ARG A 122 -4.22 -16.29 -7.41
N ASP A 123 -2.97 -16.34 -7.81
CA ASP A 123 -2.02 -15.26 -7.59
C ASP A 123 -1.29 -14.86 -8.86
N VAL A 124 -0.85 -13.61 -8.89
CA VAL A 124 0.00 -13.04 -9.94
C VAL A 124 0.98 -12.07 -9.33
N GLN A 125 2.25 -12.18 -9.70
CA GLN A 125 3.27 -11.23 -9.28
C GLN A 125 2.99 -9.83 -9.83
N ILE A 126 2.97 -8.82 -8.95
CA ILE A 126 2.72 -7.41 -9.31
C ILE A 126 3.95 -6.52 -9.23
N GLY A 127 5.09 -7.05 -8.80
CA GLY A 127 6.34 -6.33 -8.68
C GLY A 127 7.24 -6.93 -7.60
N LYS A 128 8.24 -6.15 -7.21
CA LYS A 128 9.16 -6.52 -6.13
C LYS A 128 9.36 -5.36 -5.16
N GLU A 129 9.59 -5.69 -3.92
CA GLU A 129 9.92 -4.76 -2.85
C GLU A 129 11.42 -4.73 -2.60
N ALA A 130 11.95 -3.52 -2.42
CA ALA A 130 13.37 -3.31 -2.14
C ALA A 130 13.63 -3.44 -0.64
N ILE A 131 14.38 -4.48 -0.23
CA ILE A 131 14.74 -4.77 1.15
C ILE A 131 16.24 -4.59 1.36
N PHE A 132 16.59 -3.95 2.45
CA PHE A 132 17.94 -3.65 2.89
C PHE A 132 18.24 -4.37 4.20
N ASP A 133 19.29 -5.14 4.22
CA ASP A 133 19.91 -5.65 5.44
C ASP A 133 20.74 -4.51 6.05
N LEU A 134 20.30 -3.97 7.18
CA LEU A 134 20.93 -2.79 7.79
C LEU A 134 22.30 -3.11 8.38
N ASN A 135 22.55 -4.37 8.75
CA ASN A 135 23.86 -4.82 9.23
C ASN A 135 24.91 -4.79 8.11
N ARG A 136 24.49 -4.82 6.85
CA ARG A 136 25.35 -4.83 5.66
C ARG A 136 25.29 -3.53 4.86
N PHE A 137 24.35 -2.65 5.16
CA PHE A 137 24.19 -1.40 4.41
C PHE A 137 25.36 -0.45 4.67
N THR A 138 26.02 -0.03 3.59
CA THR A 138 27.13 0.92 3.66
C THR A 138 27.14 1.82 2.42
N LEU A 139 27.62 3.03 2.57
CA LEU A 139 27.90 3.94 1.45
C LEU A 139 29.30 3.71 0.83
N ALA A 140 30.09 2.77 1.36
CA ALA A 140 31.40 2.43 0.81
C ALA A 140 31.30 1.68 -0.53
N GLY A 141 32.40 1.62 -1.26
CA GLY A 141 32.49 0.92 -2.54
C GLY A 141 32.01 1.72 -3.76
N GLY A 142 32.36 1.23 -4.95
CA GLY A 142 32.05 1.88 -6.24
C GLY A 142 30.56 1.91 -6.58
N GLN A 143 29.82 0.86 -6.21
CA GLN A 143 28.39 0.80 -6.48
C GLN A 143 27.58 1.92 -5.81
N MET A 144 28.05 2.41 -4.65
CA MET A 144 27.38 3.49 -3.90
C MET A 144 27.90 4.88 -4.23
N GLU A 145 28.78 5.03 -5.22
CA GLU A 145 29.42 6.30 -5.56
C GLU A 145 28.41 7.43 -5.79
N LEU A 146 27.38 7.19 -6.60
CA LEU A 146 26.36 8.20 -6.91
C LEU A 146 25.56 8.63 -5.67
N VAL A 147 25.18 7.67 -4.80
CA VAL A 147 24.45 7.96 -3.56
C VAL A 147 25.35 8.70 -2.61
N ARG A 148 26.60 8.26 -2.42
CA ARG A 148 27.59 8.90 -1.58
C ARG A 148 27.91 10.33 -2.04
N ALA A 149 28.12 10.53 -3.32
CA ALA A 149 28.37 11.86 -3.89
C ALA A 149 27.19 12.82 -3.66
N ALA A 150 25.95 12.35 -3.87
CA ALA A 150 24.74 13.13 -3.62
C ALA A 150 24.58 13.46 -2.12
N THR A 151 24.79 12.47 -1.23
CA THR A 151 24.76 12.66 0.22
C THR A 151 25.79 13.68 0.69
N ASN A 152 27.04 13.57 0.21
CA ASN A 152 28.11 14.49 0.56
C ASN A 152 27.85 15.91 0.01
N LYS A 153 27.22 16.04 -1.16
CA LYS A 153 26.81 17.34 -1.68
C LYS A 153 25.79 17.99 -0.76
N ALA A 154 24.72 17.29 -0.38
CA ALA A 154 23.71 17.83 0.52
C ALA A 154 24.31 18.29 1.87
N ARG A 155 25.22 17.48 2.45
CA ARG A 155 25.93 17.87 3.68
C ARG A 155 26.77 19.12 3.53
N ARG A 156 27.52 19.27 2.43
CA ARG A 156 28.32 20.48 2.14
C ARG A 156 27.45 21.73 1.94
N GLU A 157 26.22 21.55 1.44
CA GLU A 157 25.24 22.63 1.31
C GLU A 157 24.48 22.89 2.63
N GLY A 158 24.94 22.31 3.75
CA GLY A 158 24.40 22.55 5.09
C GLY A 158 23.08 21.84 5.39
N VAL A 159 22.75 20.75 4.67
CA VAL A 159 21.58 19.94 5.00
C VAL A 159 21.91 19.01 6.16
N VAL A 160 21.09 19.07 7.20
CA VAL A 160 21.16 18.23 8.39
C VAL A 160 19.88 17.42 8.53
N VAL A 161 20.01 16.14 8.91
CA VAL A 161 18.89 15.22 9.16
C VAL A 161 18.71 15.05 10.67
N SER A 162 17.47 15.17 11.11
CA SER A 162 17.08 14.90 12.51
C SER A 162 15.76 14.16 12.57
N GLU A 163 15.51 13.43 13.66
CA GLU A 163 14.20 12.90 13.96
C GLU A 163 13.31 14.01 14.53
N HIS A 164 12.07 14.03 14.10
CA HIS A 164 11.04 14.96 14.56
C HIS A 164 9.98 14.22 15.35
N TYR A 165 9.59 14.78 16.48
CA TYR A 165 8.56 14.26 17.37
C TYR A 165 7.31 15.17 17.29
N PRO A 166 6.28 14.82 16.49
CA PRO A 166 5.14 15.70 16.18
C PRO A 166 4.32 16.14 17.41
N PHE A 167 4.47 15.45 18.53
CA PHE A 167 3.72 15.69 19.77
C PHE A 167 4.57 16.27 20.91
N ALA A 168 5.82 16.60 20.62
CA ALA A 168 6.68 17.31 21.56
C ALA A 168 6.22 18.76 21.71
N LEU A 169 6.53 19.35 22.85
CA LEU A 169 6.29 20.76 23.09
C LEU A 169 7.04 21.59 22.02
N GLY A 170 6.35 22.54 21.39
CA GLY A 170 6.91 23.38 20.31
C GLY A 170 6.96 22.74 18.92
N ALA A 171 6.38 21.56 18.72
CA ALA A 171 6.38 20.87 17.42
C ALA A 171 5.49 21.51 16.33
N ASP A 172 4.58 22.43 16.70
CA ASP A 172 3.52 22.91 15.81
C ASP A 172 4.03 23.60 14.55
N GLU A 173 5.09 24.41 14.64
CA GLU A 173 5.68 25.10 13.48
C GLU A 173 6.31 24.10 12.51
N VAL A 174 7.01 23.08 13.04
CA VAL A 174 7.57 21.99 12.22
C VAL A 174 6.45 21.18 11.58
N ASN A 175 5.41 20.85 12.32
CA ASN A 175 4.22 20.15 11.82
C ASN A 175 3.53 20.93 10.68
N LYS A 176 3.41 22.24 10.81
CA LYS A 176 2.86 23.13 9.79
C LYS A 176 3.73 23.15 8.53
N GLU A 177 5.05 23.22 8.70
CA GLU A 177 6.00 23.17 7.59
C GLU A 177 5.97 21.82 6.87
N LEU A 178 5.89 20.70 7.59
CA LEU A 178 5.73 19.35 7.03
C LEU A 178 4.45 19.24 6.18
N ARG A 179 3.33 19.80 6.64
CA ARG A 179 2.08 19.86 5.86
C ARG A 179 2.27 20.69 4.58
N ALA A 180 2.99 21.80 4.65
CA ALA A 180 3.26 22.65 3.49
C ALA A 180 4.13 21.94 2.44
N VAL A 181 5.22 21.27 2.86
CA VAL A 181 6.07 20.44 1.97
C VAL A 181 5.26 19.32 1.35
N SER A 182 4.43 18.66 2.14
CA SER A 182 3.53 17.60 1.69
C SER A 182 2.54 18.11 0.63
N ALA A 183 1.89 19.24 0.87
CA ALA A 183 0.93 19.83 -0.05
C ALA A 183 1.60 20.25 -1.37
N GLN A 184 2.78 20.90 -1.31
CA GLN A 184 3.56 21.28 -2.49
C GLN A 184 3.95 20.06 -3.33
N TRP A 185 4.41 18.99 -2.68
CA TRP A 185 4.78 17.76 -3.37
C TRP A 185 3.56 17.12 -4.06
N LEU A 186 2.43 16.99 -3.37
CA LEU A 186 1.19 16.46 -3.93
C LEU A 186 0.71 17.29 -5.12
N GLN A 187 0.77 18.62 -5.02
CA GLN A 187 0.41 19.51 -6.10
C GLN A 187 1.29 19.30 -7.34
N SER A 188 2.62 19.13 -7.16
CA SER A 188 3.54 18.82 -8.25
C SER A 188 3.28 17.47 -8.93
N LYS A 189 2.59 16.53 -8.24
CA LYS A 189 2.22 15.19 -8.72
C LYS A 189 0.74 15.08 -9.16
N GLY A 190 0.03 16.17 -9.32
CA GLY A 190 -1.35 16.21 -9.79
C GLY A 190 -2.39 16.03 -8.67
N ASN A 191 -2.07 16.40 -7.44
CA ASN A 191 -2.96 16.41 -6.26
C ASN A 191 -3.52 15.03 -5.86
N HIS A 192 -2.84 13.93 -6.18
CA HIS A 192 -3.32 12.60 -5.83
C HIS A 192 -2.48 11.98 -4.71
N GLU A 193 -3.00 12.03 -3.50
CA GLU A 193 -2.53 11.14 -2.44
C GLU A 193 -3.06 9.73 -2.70
N MET A 194 -2.15 8.76 -2.78
CA MET A 194 -2.55 7.36 -2.91
C MET A 194 -2.74 6.79 -1.51
N GLY A 195 -3.95 6.32 -1.22
CA GLY A 195 -4.30 5.71 0.06
C GLY A 195 -4.17 4.18 0.05
N PHE A 196 -4.85 3.52 0.96
CA PHE A 196 -5.04 2.09 1.19
C PHE A 196 -3.80 1.36 1.70
N LEU A 197 -2.72 1.25 0.95
CA LEU A 197 -1.45 0.61 1.36
C LEU A 197 -0.25 1.56 1.23
N LEU A 198 -0.50 2.84 1.13
CA LEU A 198 0.50 3.89 1.24
C LEU A 198 0.09 4.76 2.42
N GLY A 199 0.99 4.97 3.34
CA GLY A 199 0.76 5.83 4.49
C GLY A 199 0.67 7.30 4.09
N SER A 200 0.13 8.05 4.99
CA SER A 200 0.02 9.50 4.90
C SER A 200 1.07 10.17 5.78
N LEU A 201 1.25 11.48 5.62
CA LEU A 201 2.02 12.26 6.60
C LEU A 201 1.50 12.02 8.03
N GLY A 202 0.17 11.94 8.19
CA GLY A 202 -0.54 11.44 9.38
C GLY A 202 0.10 11.84 10.69
N LEU A 203 0.11 13.16 11.02
CA LEU A 203 0.62 13.68 12.30
C LEU A 203 -0.37 13.33 13.43
N GLU A 204 -0.67 12.05 13.58
CA GLU A 204 -1.48 11.50 14.65
C GLU A 204 -0.59 10.75 15.62
N ARG A 205 -0.93 10.78 16.92
CA ARG A 205 -0.20 10.04 17.94
C ARG A 205 -0.34 8.54 17.69
N ARG A 206 0.75 7.90 17.23
CA ARG A 206 0.81 6.47 16.92
C ARG A 206 2.11 5.87 17.40
N SER A 207 2.02 4.76 18.09
CA SER A 207 3.18 4.01 18.56
C SER A 207 4.03 3.53 17.38
N GLY A 208 5.33 3.71 17.47
CA GLY A 208 6.30 3.18 16.50
C GLY A 208 6.46 3.98 15.21
N LYS A 209 5.56 4.91 14.85
CA LYS A 209 5.72 5.75 13.66
C LYS A 209 6.77 6.84 13.91
N ARG A 210 7.75 6.97 13.00
CA ARG A 210 8.88 7.90 13.13
C ARG A 210 8.93 8.89 11.97
N TYR A 211 9.35 10.11 12.25
CA TYR A 211 9.40 11.20 11.29
C TYR A 211 10.81 11.75 11.21
N PHE A 212 11.44 11.65 10.04
CA PHE A 212 12.77 12.19 9.81
C PHE A 212 12.69 13.38 8.86
N VAL A 213 13.33 14.47 9.25
CA VAL A 213 13.34 15.72 8.50
C VAL A 213 14.75 16.10 8.09
N ALA A 214 14.89 16.65 6.88
CA ALA A 214 16.12 17.27 6.40
C ALA A 214 15.93 18.77 6.33
N ARG A 215 16.78 19.53 7.04
CA ARG A 215 16.76 20.99 7.06
C ARG A 215 18.05 21.56 6.48
N SER A 216 17.95 22.65 5.71
CA SER A 216 19.09 23.45 5.26
C SER A 216 19.67 24.34 6.38
N GLY A 217 20.66 25.15 6.07
CA GLY A 217 21.23 26.14 7.00
C GLY A 217 21.79 25.55 8.29
N GLY A 218 22.45 24.38 8.24
CA GLY A 218 23.01 23.73 9.42
C GLY A 218 21.92 23.18 10.38
N GLY A 219 20.72 22.95 9.90
CA GLY A 219 19.58 22.44 10.68
C GLY A 219 18.61 23.53 11.16
N ASN A 220 18.94 24.79 11.04
CA ASN A 220 18.09 25.93 11.45
C ASN A 220 17.28 26.54 10.30
N GLY A 221 17.51 26.10 9.06
CA GLY A 221 16.79 26.56 7.89
C GLY A 221 15.46 25.83 7.66
N ARG A 222 14.93 25.99 6.45
CA ARG A 222 13.68 25.36 6.03
C ARG A 222 13.81 23.84 5.88
N ILE A 223 12.68 23.15 5.98
CA ILE A 223 12.61 21.72 5.65
C ILE A 223 12.74 21.54 4.14
N GLU A 224 13.77 20.84 3.69
CA GLU A 224 14.02 20.47 2.31
C GLU A 224 13.23 19.22 1.89
N GLY A 225 13.08 18.28 2.82
CA GLY A 225 12.32 17.05 2.63
C GLY A 225 12.17 16.27 3.93
N PHE A 226 11.33 15.24 3.86
CA PHE A 226 11.09 14.33 5.00
C PHE A 226 10.76 12.92 4.54
N ILE A 227 10.96 11.97 5.45
CA ILE A 227 10.53 10.58 5.33
C ILE A 227 9.79 10.19 6.60
N VAL A 228 8.60 9.60 6.43
CA VAL A 228 7.88 8.95 7.52
C VAL A 228 8.16 7.48 7.44
N CYS A 229 8.58 6.88 8.56
CA CYS A 229 8.93 5.48 8.68
C CYS A 229 7.91 4.75 9.53
N GLU A 230 7.49 3.58 9.06
CA GLU A 230 6.52 2.72 9.73
C GLU A 230 7.16 1.40 10.13
N PRO A 231 6.91 0.89 11.34
CA PRO A 231 7.57 -0.33 11.82
C PRO A 231 7.07 -1.57 11.08
N ILE A 232 7.99 -2.50 10.86
CA ILE A 232 7.72 -3.87 10.42
C ILE A 232 8.08 -4.77 11.61
N TYR A 233 7.20 -4.82 12.60
CA TYR A 233 7.50 -5.43 13.89
C TYR A 233 7.97 -6.88 13.78
N GLY A 234 7.26 -7.71 12.99
CA GLY A 234 7.61 -9.12 12.83
C GLY A 234 8.93 -9.37 12.07
N ARG A 235 9.61 -8.30 11.62
CA ARG A 235 10.91 -8.39 10.93
C ARG A 235 11.98 -7.50 11.54
N ASN A 236 11.75 -6.96 12.74
CA ASN A 236 12.65 -6.03 13.41
C ASN A 236 13.15 -4.92 12.47
N GLY A 237 12.25 -4.14 11.88
CA GLY A 237 12.66 -3.16 10.88
C GLY A 237 11.67 -2.04 10.63
N TYR A 238 11.99 -1.22 9.62
CA TYR A 238 11.17 -0.09 9.23
C TYR A 238 10.95 0.00 7.72
N TYR A 239 9.76 0.43 7.36
CA TYR A 239 9.37 0.80 6.00
C TYR A 239 9.43 2.31 5.83
N LEU A 240 10.22 2.80 4.86
CA LEU A 240 10.30 4.20 4.46
C LEU A 240 9.14 4.52 3.54
N ASP A 241 8.00 4.88 4.12
CA ASP A 241 6.72 4.97 3.40
C ASP A 241 6.49 6.35 2.77
N CYS A 242 6.14 7.35 3.57
CA CYS A 242 5.80 8.68 3.07
C CYS A 242 7.07 9.51 2.83
N THR A 243 7.56 9.47 1.59
CA THR A 243 8.79 10.15 1.16
C THR A 243 8.45 11.40 0.36
N ARG A 244 8.74 12.61 0.88
CA ARG A 244 8.39 13.88 0.25
C ARG A 244 9.52 14.91 0.36
N ARG A 245 9.65 15.74 -0.68
CA ARG A 245 10.60 16.84 -0.70
C ARG A 245 10.01 18.07 -1.38
N ARG A 246 10.58 19.23 -1.16
CA ARG A 246 10.28 20.42 -1.95
C ARG A 246 10.67 20.21 -3.42
N VAL A 247 10.02 20.92 -4.31
CA VAL A 247 10.36 20.90 -5.75
C VAL A 247 11.77 21.43 -5.96
N ASP A 248 12.14 22.48 -5.23
CA ASP A 248 13.42 23.17 -5.22
C ASP A 248 14.35 22.73 -4.09
N ALA A 249 14.18 21.50 -3.57
CA ALA A 249 15.02 20.96 -2.51
C ALA A 249 16.49 20.87 -2.94
N VAL A 250 17.38 21.07 -2.00
CA VAL A 250 18.82 20.85 -2.16
C VAL A 250 19.08 19.47 -2.76
N ARG A 251 19.89 19.39 -3.80
CA ARG A 251 20.19 18.14 -4.48
C ARG A 251 20.91 17.18 -3.55
N GLY A 252 20.43 15.96 -3.46
CA GLY A 252 20.98 14.93 -2.57
C GLY A 252 20.28 14.82 -1.21
N THR A 253 19.27 15.67 -0.93
CA THR A 253 18.50 15.65 0.32
C THR A 253 17.88 14.28 0.59
N MET A 254 17.28 13.63 -0.41
CA MET A 254 16.62 12.34 -0.22
C MET A 254 17.62 11.19 -0.04
N GLU A 255 18.78 11.27 -0.70
CA GLU A 255 19.89 10.36 -0.51
C GLU A 255 20.45 10.48 0.90
N LEU A 256 20.62 11.70 1.39
CA LEU A 256 21.06 11.96 2.75
C LEU A 256 20.05 11.45 3.77
N LEU A 257 18.74 11.78 3.62
CA LEU A 257 17.68 11.26 4.49
C LEU A 257 17.69 9.74 4.58
N THR A 258 17.63 9.06 3.43
CA THR A 258 17.58 7.59 3.38
C THR A 258 18.81 6.97 4.07
N SER A 259 20.01 7.49 3.79
CA SER A 259 21.26 6.95 4.34
C SER A 259 21.37 7.19 5.84
N GLU A 260 20.97 8.37 6.32
CA GLU A 260 20.96 8.66 7.76
C GLU A 260 19.92 7.84 8.51
N ILE A 261 18.73 7.66 7.96
CA ILE A 261 17.69 6.79 8.54
C ILE A 261 18.21 5.37 8.70
N PHE A 262 18.80 4.79 7.65
CA PHE A 262 19.34 3.43 7.73
C PHE A 262 20.47 3.31 8.76
N ARG A 263 21.35 4.33 8.83
CA ARG A 263 22.41 4.37 9.83
C ARG A 263 21.87 4.45 11.26
N LEU A 264 20.85 5.29 11.49
CA LEU A 264 20.22 5.45 12.81
C LEU A 264 19.49 4.17 13.23
N LEU A 265 18.70 3.59 12.34
CA LEU A 265 17.98 2.34 12.59
C LEU A 265 18.95 1.19 12.90
N HIS A 266 20.06 1.06 12.15
CA HIS A 266 21.10 0.08 12.46
C HIS A 266 21.75 0.31 13.84
N ALA A 267 22.07 1.54 14.17
CA ALA A 267 22.65 1.89 15.48
C ALA A 267 21.71 1.58 16.66
N GLU A 268 20.40 1.55 16.42
CA GLU A 268 19.37 1.19 17.37
C GLU A 268 19.05 -0.32 17.41
N GLY A 269 19.73 -1.14 16.58
CA GLY A 269 19.58 -2.60 16.57
C GLY A 269 18.45 -3.13 15.68
N TYR A 270 17.98 -2.35 14.69
CA TYR A 270 17.07 -2.84 13.67
C TYR A 270 17.82 -3.57 12.56
N ASP A 271 17.22 -4.66 12.07
CA ASP A 271 17.84 -5.55 11.08
C ASP A 271 17.55 -5.15 9.64
N ILE A 272 16.32 -4.67 9.36
CA ILE A 272 15.91 -4.39 7.98
C ILE A 272 15.34 -3.00 7.77
N GLY A 273 15.60 -2.47 6.56
CA GLY A 273 14.90 -1.34 6.00
C GLY A 273 14.15 -1.74 4.73
N SER A 274 12.95 -1.23 4.52
CA SER A 274 12.22 -1.39 3.26
C SER A 274 11.99 -0.03 2.62
N MET A 275 12.12 0.04 1.29
CA MET A 275 11.66 1.18 0.51
C MET A 275 10.34 0.89 -0.23
N GLY A 276 9.69 -0.23 0.09
CA GLY A 276 8.40 -0.61 -0.44
C GLY A 276 8.41 -1.12 -1.88
N LEU A 277 7.21 -1.41 -2.39
CA LEU A 277 6.99 -2.01 -3.70
C LEU A 277 7.48 -1.12 -4.84
N ALA A 278 8.20 -1.72 -5.79
CA ALA A 278 8.42 -1.22 -7.14
C ALA A 278 7.45 -1.97 -8.09
N PRO A 279 6.29 -1.37 -8.42
CA PRO A 279 5.26 -2.06 -9.18
C PRO A 279 5.75 -2.43 -10.58
N LEU A 280 5.35 -3.59 -11.08
CA LEU A 280 5.67 -4.14 -12.40
C LEU A 280 7.17 -4.30 -12.69
N ALA A 281 8.03 -4.05 -11.70
CA ALA A 281 9.48 -4.23 -11.85
C ALA A 281 9.88 -5.69 -11.64
N LYS A 282 10.85 -6.18 -12.45
CA LYS A 282 11.45 -7.51 -12.32
C LYS A 282 10.41 -8.64 -12.18
N LEU A 283 9.44 -8.70 -13.10
CA LEU A 283 8.46 -9.77 -13.19
C LEU A 283 9.13 -11.07 -13.68
N ASP A 284 9.62 -11.87 -12.76
CA ASP A 284 10.40 -13.08 -13.01
C ASP A 284 9.77 -14.35 -12.41
N ASP A 285 8.52 -14.27 -11.99
CA ASP A 285 7.79 -15.41 -11.48
C ASP A 285 7.70 -16.51 -12.55
N PRO A 286 8.04 -17.78 -12.24
CA PRO A 286 7.87 -18.90 -13.14
C PRO A 286 6.44 -19.07 -13.67
N ASP A 287 5.42 -18.77 -12.85
CA ASP A 287 4.03 -18.87 -13.26
C ASP A 287 3.63 -17.80 -14.28
N LEU A 288 4.24 -16.62 -14.28
CA LEU A 288 4.08 -15.64 -15.34
C LEU A 288 4.62 -16.13 -16.70
N ARG A 289 5.56 -17.10 -16.70
CA ARG A 289 6.03 -17.73 -17.95
C ARG A 289 4.92 -18.56 -18.60
N ARG A 290 3.99 -19.11 -17.82
CA ARG A 290 2.80 -19.85 -18.31
C ARG A 290 1.75 -18.92 -18.91
N HIS A 291 1.84 -17.59 -18.63
CA HIS A 291 0.94 -16.57 -19.15
C HIS A 291 1.69 -15.51 -19.96
N PRO A 292 2.27 -15.85 -21.12
CA PRO A 292 3.17 -14.95 -21.86
C PRO A 292 2.48 -13.68 -22.36
N ARG A 293 1.17 -13.73 -22.64
CA ARG A 293 0.38 -12.55 -23.05
C ARG A 293 0.24 -11.57 -21.89
N LEU A 294 -0.07 -12.06 -20.69
CA LEU A 294 -0.18 -11.24 -19.48
C LEU A 294 1.19 -10.60 -19.17
N LYS A 295 2.28 -11.37 -19.22
CA LYS A 295 3.63 -10.87 -19.02
C LYS A 295 3.98 -9.76 -20.00
N LYS A 296 3.73 -9.97 -21.31
CA LYS A 296 4.00 -8.98 -22.37
C LYS A 296 3.22 -7.68 -22.11
N LEU A 297 1.99 -7.78 -21.66
CA LEU A 297 1.22 -6.59 -21.36
C LEU A 297 1.69 -5.86 -20.10
N MET A 298 1.97 -6.56 -19.01
CA MET A 298 2.52 -5.93 -17.81
C MET A 298 3.86 -5.24 -18.14
N GLN A 299 4.67 -5.84 -19.01
CA GLN A 299 5.88 -5.22 -19.55
C GLN A 299 5.59 -4.00 -20.41
N PHE A 300 4.60 -4.07 -21.30
CA PHE A 300 4.18 -2.94 -22.13
C PHE A 300 3.70 -1.76 -21.27
N VAL A 301 2.90 -2.04 -20.22
CA VAL A 301 2.47 -1.03 -19.27
C VAL A 301 3.66 -0.42 -18.53
N TYR A 302 4.58 -1.25 -18.06
CA TYR A 302 5.82 -0.79 -17.41
C TYR A 302 6.69 0.10 -18.31
N GLU A 303 6.74 -0.24 -19.60
CA GLU A 303 7.61 0.45 -20.57
C GLU A 303 7.00 1.72 -21.16
N ARG A 304 5.68 1.75 -21.37
CA ARG A 304 5.01 2.76 -22.19
C ARG A 304 4.01 3.63 -21.49
N VAL A 305 3.54 3.26 -20.30
CA VAL A 305 2.63 4.11 -19.57
C VAL A 305 3.43 5.20 -18.86
N GLU A 306 3.64 6.28 -19.58
CA GLU A 306 4.12 7.55 -19.04
C GLU A 306 2.91 8.35 -18.56
N GLY A 307 2.92 8.79 -17.31
CA GLY A 307 1.80 9.55 -16.75
C GLY A 307 2.02 9.86 -15.28
N THR A 308 0.96 9.82 -14.51
CA THR A 308 0.94 10.14 -13.07
C THR A 308 1.90 9.27 -12.24
N TYR A 309 2.36 8.11 -12.78
CA TYR A 309 3.23 7.18 -12.08
C TYR A 309 4.33 6.64 -13.01
N ASP A 310 5.54 7.14 -12.84
CA ASP A 310 6.72 6.63 -13.55
C ASP A 310 7.32 5.44 -12.79
N PHE A 311 6.88 4.23 -13.17
CA PHE A 311 7.33 2.97 -12.57
C PHE A 311 8.83 2.72 -12.74
N LYS A 312 9.39 3.11 -13.89
CA LYS A 312 10.82 2.95 -14.18
C LYS A 312 11.66 3.84 -13.29
N HIS A 313 11.22 5.10 -13.11
CA HIS A 313 11.91 6.05 -12.25
C HIS A 313 11.87 5.58 -10.80
N LEU A 314 10.72 5.11 -10.33
CA LEU A 314 10.57 4.58 -8.97
C LEU A 314 11.49 3.35 -8.73
N TYR A 315 11.54 2.43 -9.69
CA TYR A 315 12.46 1.30 -9.61
C TYR A 315 13.92 1.77 -9.58
N ARG A 316 14.34 2.65 -10.52
CA ARG A 316 15.71 3.19 -10.57
C ARG A 316 16.08 3.94 -9.30
N TYR A 317 15.12 4.71 -8.75
CA TYR A 317 15.31 5.43 -7.49
C TYR A 317 15.65 4.47 -6.34
N LYS A 318 14.95 3.33 -6.23
CA LYS A 318 15.22 2.32 -5.20
C LYS A 318 16.48 1.52 -5.52
N ALA A 319 16.67 1.13 -6.77
CA ALA A 319 17.78 0.30 -7.22
C ALA A 319 19.16 0.98 -7.03
N LYS A 320 19.24 2.31 -7.07
CA LYS A 320 20.51 3.04 -6.87
C LYS A 320 21.13 2.87 -5.48
N TYR A 321 20.30 2.46 -4.48
CA TYR A 321 20.78 2.15 -3.13
C TYR A 321 21.24 0.69 -2.98
N HIS A 322 21.22 -0.10 -4.06
CA HIS A 322 21.63 -1.51 -4.09
C HIS A 322 20.96 -2.36 -3.00
N PRO A 323 19.62 -2.56 -3.06
CA PRO A 323 18.92 -3.41 -2.10
C PRO A 323 19.54 -4.81 -2.03
N HIS A 324 19.69 -5.34 -0.83
CA HIS A 324 20.25 -6.68 -0.61
C HIS A 324 19.33 -7.78 -1.14
N SER A 325 18.01 -7.53 -1.11
CA SER A 325 17.04 -8.42 -1.74
C SER A 325 15.90 -7.64 -2.43
N TRP A 326 15.30 -8.30 -3.43
CA TRP A 326 14.10 -7.85 -4.09
C TRP A 326 13.02 -8.91 -3.89
N GLU A 327 12.17 -8.72 -2.90
CA GLU A 327 11.11 -9.66 -2.53
C GLU A 327 9.89 -9.49 -3.42
N ARG A 328 9.35 -10.61 -3.93
CA ARG A 328 8.15 -10.60 -4.78
C ARG A 328 6.93 -10.17 -3.97
N ARG A 329 6.00 -9.47 -4.63
CA ARG A 329 4.68 -9.13 -4.09
C ARG A 329 3.61 -9.54 -5.07
N TYR A 330 2.48 -10.00 -4.55
CA TYR A 330 1.44 -10.65 -5.33
C TYR A 330 0.09 -9.94 -5.20
N LEU A 331 -0.71 -10.06 -6.26
CA LEU A 331 -2.15 -9.86 -6.24
C LEU A 331 -2.80 -11.24 -6.21
N CYS A 332 -3.58 -11.52 -5.16
CA CYS A 332 -4.36 -12.74 -5.05
C CYS A 332 -5.84 -12.45 -5.34
N PHE A 333 -6.56 -13.37 -5.98
CA PHE A 333 -7.97 -13.19 -6.33
C PHE A 333 -8.73 -14.53 -6.36
N ASN A 334 -9.98 -14.52 -5.90
CA ASN A 334 -10.82 -15.72 -5.75
C ASN A 334 -11.66 -16.07 -6.98
N GLN A 335 -11.35 -15.53 -8.15
CA GLN A 335 -12.04 -15.80 -9.42
C GLN A 335 -11.13 -16.58 -10.38
N ARG A 336 -11.73 -17.25 -11.38
CA ARG A 336 -10.94 -17.92 -12.43
C ARG A 336 -10.02 -16.96 -13.20
N ARG A 337 -10.50 -15.73 -13.42
CA ARG A 337 -9.75 -14.64 -14.05
C ARG A 337 -10.06 -13.33 -13.31
N PRO A 338 -9.12 -12.43 -13.15
CA PRO A 338 -9.40 -11.12 -12.58
C PRO A 338 -10.35 -10.36 -13.54
N SER A 339 -11.47 -9.91 -13.00
CA SER A 339 -12.44 -9.13 -13.77
C SER A 339 -12.01 -7.66 -13.85
N LEU A 340 -12.51 -6.95 -14.87
CA LEU A 340 -12.36 -5.51 -15.01
C LEU A 340 -12.76 -4.75 -13.73
N ARG A 341 -13.86 -5.21 -13.13
CA ARG A 341 -14.40 -4.68 -11.88
C ARG A 341 -13.42 -4.83 -10.71
N MET A 342 -12.72 -5.97 -10.63
CA MET A 342 -11.73 -6.24 -9.59
C MET A 342 -10.50 -5.36 -9.74
N LEU A 343 -9.99 -5.19 -10.95
CA LEU A 343 -8.87 -4.30 -11.22
C LEU A 343 -9.23 -2.85 -10.93
N TYR A 344 -10.41 -2.40 -11.37
CA TYR A 344 -10.93 -1.08 -11.01
C TYR A 344 -11.01 -0.92 -9.49
N ALA A 345 -11.54 -1.90 -8.76
CA ALA A 345 -11.62 -1.86 -7.30
C ALA A 345 -10.24 -1.72 -6.66
N THR A 346 -9.24 -2.49 -7.12
CA THR A 346 -7.87 -2.43 -6.62
C THR A 346 -7.22 -1.05 -6.83
N VAL A 347 -7.49 -0.40 -7.96
CA VAL A 347 -6.99 0.95 -8.23
C VAL A 347 -7.77 1.99 -7.43
N SER A 348 -9.09 1.88 -7.37
CA SER A 348 -9.95 2.88 -6.73
C SER A 348 -9.77 2.95 -5.21
N VAL A 349 -9.51 1.84 -4.53
CA VAL A 349 -9.21 1.88 -3.08
C VAL A 349 -7.88 2.57 -2.78
N ARG A 350 -6.97 2.65 -3.76
CA ARG A 350 -5.68 3.35 -3.62
C ARG A 350 -5.80 4.86 -3.83
N SER A 351 -6.83 5.33 -4.55
CA SER A 351 -7.11 6.76 -4.72
C SER A 351 -8.01 7.25 -3.58
N VAL A 352 -7.59 8.29 -2.89
CA VAL A 352 -8.38 8.92 -1.81
C VAL A 352 -9.66 9.57 -2.36
N ILE A 353 -9.72 9.80 -3.67
CA ILE A 353 -10.86 10.42 -4.33
C ILE A 353 -11.74 9.31 -4.93
N SER A 354 -12.91 9.09 -4.34
CA SER A 354 -13.95 8.25 -4.93
C SER A 354 -14.42 8.84 -6.28
N LEU A 355 -14.73 7.97 -7.26
CA LEU A 355 -15.37 8.38 -8.50
C LEU A 355 -16.65 9.20 -8.24
N HIS A 356 -17.34 8.89 -7.15
CA HIS A 356 -18.53 9.61 -6.70
C HIS A 356 -18.22 11.05 -6.28
N ASP A 357 -17.09 11.29 -5.64
CA ASP A 357 -16.68 12.64 -5.23
C ASP A 357 -16.21 13.48 -6.43
N ILE A 358 -15.64 12.83 -7.43
CA ILE A 358 -15.27 13.48 -8.69
C ILE A 358 -16.53 13.92 -9.44
N ILE A 359 -17.49 13.01 -9.61
CA ILE A 359 -18.77 13.31 -10.30
C ILE A 359 -19.53 14.39 -9.51
N ARG A 360 -19.51 14.36 -8.20
CA ARG A 360 -20.16 15.37 -7.35
C ARG A 360 -19.50 16.75 -7.46
N ARG A 361 -18.15 16.79 -7.52
CA ARG A 361 -17.39 18.04 -7.72
C ARG A 361 -17.57 18.59 -9.13
N GLU A 362 -17.67 17.75 -10.16
CA GLU A 362 -17.97 18.19 -11.52
C GLU A 362 -19.39 18.79 -11.62
N LYS A 363 -20.38 18.18 -10.98
CA LYS A 363 -21.74 18.75 -10.93
C LYS A 363 -21.82 20.08 -10.15
N LEU A 364 -20.95 20.32 -9.20
CA LEU A 364 -20.86 21.58 -8.45
C LEU A 364 -20.08 22.66 -9.23
N ASN A 365 -19.01 22.27 -9.94
CA ASN A 365 -18.20 23.22 -10.72
C ASN A 365 -18.83 23.58 -12.07
N SER A 366 -19.63 22.69 -12.69
CA SER A 366 -20.34 22.97 -13.93
C SER A 366 -21.45 24.03 -13.77
N ARG A 367 -21.75 24.42 -12.54
CA ARG A 367 -22.64 25.57 -12.26
C ARG A 367 -21.92 26.92 -12.19
N HIS A 368 -20.59 26.98 -12.24
CA HIS A 368 -19.85 28.23 -12.00
C HIS A 368 -18.74 28.59 -12.99
N GLU A 369 -18.35 27.77 -13.98
CA GLU A 369 -17.31 28.18 -14.96
C GLU A 369 -17.48 27.59 -16.35
N SER A 370 -17.67 28.48 -17.30
CA SER A 370 -17.47 28.25 -18.74
C SER A 370 -15.98 28.44 -19.08
N THR A 371 -15.17 27.40 -19.09
CA THR A 371 -13.85 27.45 -19.74
C THR A 371 -13.39 26.05 -20.20
N SER A 372 -13.48 25.86 -21.51
CA SER A 372 -13.14 24.62 -22.23
C SER A 372 -11.68 24.14 -22.10
N PHE A 373 -10.76 24.98 -21.64
CA PHE A 373 -9.32 24.68 -21.63
C PHE A 373 -8.85 23.89 -20.40
N ALA A 374 -9.49 24.08 -19.25
CA ALA A 374 -9.20 23.31 -18.01
C ALA A 374 -9.73 21.86 -18.10
N LEU A 375 -10.81 21.65 -18.83
CA LEU A 375 -11.41 20.34 -19.11
C LEU A 375 -10.47 19.44 -19.94
N LEU A 376 -9.79 19.98 -20.94
CA LEU A 376 -8.89 19.25 -21.84
C LEU A 376 -7.62 18.73 -21.12
N LYS A 377 -7.05 19.49 -20.19
CA LYS A 377 -5.93 19.03 -19.36
C LYS A 377 -6.34 17.94 -18.35
N ARG A 378 -7.53 18.05 -17.76
CA ARG A 378 -8.09 17.04 -16.82
C ARG A 378 -8.48 15.75 -17.55
N VAL A 379 -9.09 15.83 -18.72
CA VAL A 379 -9.43 14.65 -19.54
C VAL A 379 -8.17 13.92 -20.03
N LYS A 380 -7.05 14.61 -20.30
CA LYS A 380 -5.78 13.94 -20.60
C LYS A 380 -5.26 13.10 -19.44
N SER A 381 -5.27 13.61 -18.21
CA SER A 381 -4.89 12.86 -17.01
C SER A 381 -5.77 11.62 -16.78
N TRP A 382 -7.08 11.75 -17.05
CA TRP A 382 -8.04 10.65 -16.95
C TRP A 382 -7.90 9.60 -18.05
N LYS A 383 -7.63 10.03 -19.28
CA LYS A 383 -7.35 9.10 -20.38
C LYS A 383 -6.11 8.26 -20.09
N HIS A 384 -5.11 8.78 -19.40
CA HIS A 384 -3.91 8.01 -19.02
C HIS A 384 -4.18 7.03 -17.88
N ALA A 385 -4.93 7.43 -16.84
CA ALA A 385 -5.32 6.50 -15.76
C ALA A 385 -6.33 5.44 -16.27
N ALA A 386 -7.28 5.83 -17.10
CA ALA A 386 -8.21 4.92 -17.76
C ALA A 386 -7.51 4.03 -18.80
N SER A 387 -6.56 4.53 -19.57
CA SER A 387 -5.75 3.72 -20.50
C SER A 387 -4.83 2.74 -19.76
N PHE A 388 -4.31 3.10 -18.58
CA PHE A 388 -3.58 2.18 -17.70
C PHE A 388 -4.49 1.05 -17.22
N VAL A 389 -5.66 1.39 -16.72
CA VAL A 389 -6.68 0.44 -16.29
C VAL A 389 -7.15 -0.37 -17.51
N ILE A 390 -7.50 0.23 -18.64
CA ILE A 390 -7.96 -0.43 -19.87
C ILE A 390 -6.85 -1.29 -20.49
N GLY A 391 -5.58 -0.87 -20.48
CA GLY A 391 -4.46 -1.66 -20.98
C GLY A 391 -4.19 -2.90 -20.11
N LEU A 392 -4.19 -2.78 -18.80
CA LEU A 392 -4.17 -3.92 -17.87
C LEU A 392 -5.40 -4.84 -18.11
N PHE A 393 -6.52 -4.26 -18.51
CA PHE A 393 -7.81 -4.89 -18.76
C PHE A 393 -7.84 -5.74 -20.03
N SER A 394 -7.41 -5.18 -21.15
CA SER A 394 -7.52 -5.86 -22.44
C SER A 394 -6.71 -7.15 -22.49
N ALA A 395 -5.66 -7.26 -21.70
CA ALA A 395 -4.82 -8.42 -21.71
C ALA A 395 -5.19 -9.51 -20.71
N LEU A 396 -5.83 -9.15 -19.61
CA LEU A 396 -6.42 -10.14 -18.69
C LEU A 396 -7.68 -10.78 -19.27
N LEU A 397 -8.33 -10.11 -20.27
CA LEU A 397 -9.49 -10.66 -20.97
C LEU A 397 -9.11 -11.53 -22.18
N LEU A 398 -7.92 -11.34 -22.78
CA LEU A 398 -7.47 -12.05 -23.97
C LEU A 398 -6.54 -13.26 -23.65
N SER A 399 -6.18 -13.45 -22.38
CA SER A 399 -5.45 -14.61 -21.87
C SER A 399 -6.39 -15.59 -21.15
#